data_14b8a2b3068139ad7cfc4484ec8df9f5
#
_entry.id   14b8a2b3068139ad7cfc4484ec8df9f5
#
_cell.length_a   1.000
_cell.length_b   1.000
_cell.length_c   1.000
_cell.angle_alpha   90.00
_cell.angle_beta   90.00
_cell.angle_gamma   90.00
#
_symmetry.space_group_name_H-M   'P 1'
#
loop_
_entity.id
_entity.type
_entity.pdbx_description
1 polymer ?
#
loop_
_entity_poly.entity_id
_entity_poly.type
_entity_poly.pdbx_seq_one_letter_code
_entity_poly.pdbx_strand_id
1 'polypeptide(L)'
;MGNPISLPSILMVGVGGCLPARLVSNDELAKTVDTSDEWIQQRTGIKQRYLVEDERTSDLAVGAARQALKHAGLSADDIDIIVLATTTPNDTFPSTASVVQKDLGAFNAFAFDIQAVCAGFVYALGVAESLLKTGQGKRALVIGAESFSKLLDWDDRTTCVLFGDGAGAVILEAGAPVDDWGVLSSVLHT
;
A
#
# COMPACT_ATOMS: atom_id res chain seq x y z
N MET A 1 13.25 -11.39 -40.03
CA MET A 1 12.14 -11.39 -39.06
C MET A 1 12.75 -11.27 -37.67
N GLY A 2 12.54 -10.17 -36.94
CA GLY A 2 13.08 -10.00 -35.58
C GLY A 2 12.44 -11.03 -34.66
N ASN A 3 13.22 -11.59 -33.73
CA ASN A 3 12.67 -12.42 -32.68
C ASN A 3 11.58 -11.62 -31.94
N PRO A 4 10.44 -12.23 -31.61
CA PRO A 4 9.44 -11.55 -30.78
C PRO A 4 10.11 -11.07 -29.49
N ILE A 5 9.91 -9.81 -29.13
CA ILE A 5 10.40 -9.25 -27.88
C ILE A 5 9.66 -10.00 -26.77
N SER A 6 10.37 -10.87 -26.07
CA SER A 6 9.84 -11.53 -24.89
C SER A 6 9.92 -10.54 -23.73
N LEU A 7 8.76 -10.12 -23.20
CA LEU A 7 8.69 -9.29 -22.01
C LEU A 7 9.11 -10.10 -20.77
N PRO A 8 9.73 -9.47 -19.77
CA PRO A 8 10.05 -10.16 -18.52
C PRO A 8 8.78 -10.59 -17.76
N SER A 9 8.86 -11.70 -17.05
CA SER A 9 7.87 -12.02 -16.01
C SER A 9 8.05 -11.09 -14.81
N ILE A 10 6.94 -10.63 -14.23
CA ILE A 10 6.96 -9.78 -13.05
C ILE A 10 6.55 -10.61 -11.85
N LEU A 11 7.52 -10.86 -10.98
CA LEU A 11 7.35 -11.72 -9.81
C LEU A 11 7.12 -10.89 -8.55
N MET A 12 6.25 -11.34 -7.66
CA MET A 12 6.11 -10.78 -6.33
C MET A 12 7.07 -11.50 -5.40
N VAL A 13 8.15 -10.83 -5.01
CA VAL A 13 9.26 -11.42 -4.24
C VAL A 13 9.24 -11.02 -2.75
N GLY A 14 8.51 -9.98 -2.39
CA GLY A 14 8.40 -9.51 -1.02
C GLY A 14 6.99 -9.02 -0.68
N VAL A 15 6.59 -9.20 0.59
CA VAL A 15 5.32 -8.70 1.13
C VAL A 15 5.53 -8.24 2.56
N GLY A 16 4.86 -7.15 2.94
CA GLY A 16 4.88 -6.60 4.29
C GLY A 16 3.63 -5.81 4.62
N GLY A 17 3.38 -5.62 5.90
CA GLY A 17 2.26 -4.82 6.40
C GLY A 17 2.64 -4.06 7.65
N CYS A 18 1.96 -2.94 7.90
CA CYS A 18 2.13 -2.16 9.11
C CYS A 18 0.77 -1.64 9.57
N LEU A 19 0.46 -1.87 10.83
CA LEU A 19 -0.72 -1.33 11.50
C LEU A 19 -0.28 -0.35 12.57
N PRO A 20 -1.07 0.70 12.86
CA PRO A 20 -0.86 1.56 14.02
C PRO A 20 -0.83 0.76 15.33
N ALA A 21 -0.27 1.36 16.36
CA ALA A 21 -0.20 0.71 17.67
C ALA A 21 -1.57 0.65 18.39
N ARG A 22 -2.44 1.65 18.15
CA ARG A 22 -3.74 1.76 18.81
C ARG A 22 -4.78 0.85 18.16
N LEU A 23 -5.18 -0.17 18.90
CA LEU A 23 -6.32 -1.02 18.57
C LEU A 23 -7.59 -0.46 19.24
N VAL A 24 -8.68 -0.34 18.46
CA VAL A 24 -9.99 0.15 18.92
C VAL A 24 -11.02 -0.93 18.65
N SER A 25 -11.65 -1.46 19.72
CA SER A 25 -12.75 -2.41 19.62
C SER A 25 -14.08 -1.70 19.27
N ASN A 26 -15.07 -2.48 18.85
CA ASN A 26 -16.41 -1.94 18.63
C ASN A 26 -17.03 -1.40 19.93
N ASP A 27 -16.77 -2.05 21.09
CA ASP A 27 -17.25 -1.58 22.39
C ASP A 27 -16.61 -0.26 22.83
N GLU A 28 -15.34 -0.04 22.45
CA GLU A 28 -14.69 1.25 22.68
C GLU A 28 -15.32 2.34 21.82
N LEU A 29 -15.53 2.04 20.52
CA LEU A 29 -16.17 2.97 19.59
C LEU A 29 -17.59 3.34 20.03
N ALA A 30 -18.35 2.38 20.57
CA ALA A 30 -19.71 2.58 21.06
C ALA A 30 -19.81 3.55 22.26
N LYS A 31 -18.68 3.93 22.88
CA LYS A 31 -18.68 4.95 23.94
C LYS A 31 -18.86 6.37 23.40
N THR A 32 -18.52 6.57 22.12
CA THR A 32 -18.53 7.90 21.46
C THR A 32 -19.46 7.96 20.26
N VAL A 33 -19.77 6.82 19.64
CA VAL A 33 -20.64 6.70 18.47
C VAL A 33 -21.89 5.91 18.85
N ASP A 34 -23.07 6.34 18.42
CA ASP A 34 -24.35 5.62 18.65
C ASP A 34 -24.39 4.32 17.84
N THR A 35 -23.72 3.28 18.32
CA THR A 35 -23.59 1.97 17.69
C THR A 35 -23.44 0.86 18.75
N SER A 36 -23.28 -0.40 18.31
CA SER A 36 -22.95 -1.54 19.17
C SER A 36 -22.07 -2.53 18.41
N ASP A 37 -21.34 -3.37 19.15
CA ASP A 37 -20.53 -4.46 18.57
C ASP A 37 -21.41 -5.37 17.70
N GLU A 38 -22.60 -5.77 18.18
CA GLU A 38 -23.54 -6.60 17.43
C GLU A 38 -23.96 -5.93 16.12
N TRP A 39 -24.33 -4.64 16.17
CA TRP A 39 -24.77 -3.88 14.99
C TRP A 39 -23.67 -3.79 13.92
N ILE A 40 -22.42 -3.53 14.31
CA ILE A 40 -21.28 -3.45 13.41
C ILE A 40 -20.98 -4.82 12.81
N GLN A 41 -20.86 -5.86 13.63
CA GLN A 41 -20.52 -7.20 13.15
C GLN A 41 -21.56 -7.78 12.20
N GLN A 42 -22.85 -7.61 12.46
CA GLN A 42 -23.93 -8.09 11.58
C GLN A 42 -23.86 -7.48 10.18
N ARG A 43 -23.40 -6.24 10.04
CA ARG A 43 -23.35 -5.52 8.77
C ARG A 43 -22.03 -5.62 8.04
N THR A 44 -20.92 -5.75 8.78
CA THR A 44 -19.57 -5.60 8.23
C THR A 44 -18.65 -6.77 8.55
N GLY A 45 -18.94 -7.53 9.60
CA GLY A 45 -18.00 -8.52 10.15
C GLY A 45 -16.84 -7.92 10.93
N ILE A 46 -16.71 -6.58 11.00
CA ILE A 46 -15.59 -5.89 11.66
C ILE A 46 -15.75 -6.00 13.18
N LYS A 47 -14.71 -6.48 13.86
CA LYS A 47 -14.66 -6.60 15.33
C LYS A 47 -13.83 -5.49 15.97
N GLN A 48 -12.84 -5.01 15.24
CA GLN A 48 -11.88 -4.02 15.71
C GLN A 48 -11.22 -3.31 14.53
N ARG A 49 -10.58 -2.18 14.78
CA ARG A 49 -9.76 -1.44 13.83
C ARG A 49 -8.53 -0.89 14.52
N TYR A 50 -7.54 -0.53 13.70
CA TYR A 50 -6.36 0.19 14.16
C TYR A 50 -6.46 1.64 13.72
N LEU A 51 -6.15 2.56 14.61
CA LEU A 51 -6.21 3.99 14.35
C LEU A 51 -4.87 4.64 14.70
N VAL A 52 -4.40 5.51 13.82
CA VAL A 52 -3.22 6.33 14.13
C VAL A 52 -3.53 7.31 15.26
N GLU A 53 -2.52 7.61 16.07
CA GLU A 53 -2.54 8.70 17.03
C GLU A 53 -1.62 9.82 16.52
N ASP A 54 -0.32 9.60 16.55
CA ASP A 54 0.69 10.56 16.06
C ASP A 54 1.32 10.14 14.74
N GLU A 55 1.14 8.87 14.35
CA GLU A 55 1.75 8.32 13.14
C GLU A 55 1.21 9.03 11.89
N ARG A 56 2.10 9.23 10.94
CA ARG A 56 1.79 9.72 9.59
C ARG A 56 1.60 8.55 8.64
N THR A 57 0.95 8.78 7.53
CA THR A 57 0.81 7.78 6.45
C THR A 57 2.16 7.23 6.00
N SER A 58 3.19 8.09 5.93
CA SER A 58 4.56 7.65 5.59
C SER A 58 5.16 6.70 6.62
N ASP A 59 4.85 6.85 7.91
CA ASP A 59 5.41 5.97 8.95
C ASP A 59 4.90 4.54 8.79
N LEU A 60 3.59 4.41 8.51
CA LEU A 60 2.97 3.13 8.20
C LEU A 60 3.54 2.54 6.92
N ALA A 61 3.68 3.36 5.87
CA ALA A 61 4.25 2.96 4.59
C ALA A 61 5.70 2.45 4.75
N VAL A 62 6.54 3.15 5.50
CA VAL A 62 7.93 2.74 5.82
C VAL A 62 7.94 1.43 6.61
N GLY A 63 7.03 1.28 7.58
CA GLY A 63 6.90 0.04 8.34
C GLY A 63 6.58 -1.16 7.46
N ALA A 64 5.59 -1.04 6.56
CA ALA A 64 5.21 -2.08 5.61
C ALA A 64 6.36 -2.37 4.61
N ALA A 65 7.02 -1.34 4.10
CA ALA A 65 8.15 -1.46 3.17
C ALA A 65 9.33 -2.21 3.78
N ARG A 66 9.71 -1.89 5.03
CA ARG A 66 10.78 -2.60 5.75
C ARG A 66 10.47 -4.08 5.94
N GLN A 67 9.22 -4.43 6.21
CA GLN A 67 8.81 -5.83 6.29
C GLN A 67 8.90 -6.53 4.93
N ALA A 68 8.46 -5.87 3.84
CA ALA A 68 8.55 -6.41 2.49
C ALA A 68 10.01 -6.64 2.06
N LEU A 69 10.92 -5.69 2.33
CA LEU A 69 12.35 -5.82 2.10
C LEU A 69 12.95 -7.01 2.88
N LYS A 70 12.63 -7.10 4.17
CA LYS A 70 13.06 -8.21 5.02
C LYS A 70 12.57 -9.56 4.49
N HIS A 71 11.30 -9.64 4.07
CA HIS A 71 10.72 -10.86 3.51
C HIS A 71 11.42 -11.30 2.22
N ALA A 72 11.78 -10.34 1.37
CA ALA A 72 12.49 -10.59 0.13
C ALA A 72 14.00 -10.85 0.31
N GLY A 73 14.57 -10.58 1.49
CA GLY A 73 16.03 -10.62 1.70
C GLY A 73 16.78 -9.51 0.96
N LEU A 74 16.12 -8.38 0.73
CA LEU A 74 16.63 -7.24 -0.02
C LEU A 74 16.92 -6.04 0.90
N SER A 75 17.77 -5.13 0.41
CA SER A 75 18.03 -3.82 1.01
C SER A 75 17.26 -2.71 0.25
N ALA A 76 17.23 -1.51 0.82
CA ALA A 76 16.63 -0.36 0.16
C ALA A 76 17.37 0.05 -1.13
N ASP A 77 18.68 -0.20 -1.20
CA ASP A 77 19.51 0.09 -2.37
C ASP A 77 19.17 -0.81 -3.59
N ASP A 78 18.48 -1.92 -3.34
CA ASP A 78 18.04 -2.86 -4.39
C ASP A 78 16.77 -2.40 -5.12
N ILE A 79 16.12 -1.32 -4.66
CA ILE A 79 14.86 -0.81 -5.20
C ILE A 79 15.14 0.32 -6.20
N ASP A 80 14.54 0.21 -7.38
CA ASP A 80 14.66 1.20 -8.47
C ASP A 80 13.45 2.12 -8.55
N ILE A 81 12.28 1.65 -8.10
CA ILE A 81 11.00 2.34 -8.26
C ILE A 81 10.19 2.23 -6.97
N ILE A 82 9.60 3.34 -6.52
CA ILE A 82 8.61 3.36 -5.44
C ILE A 82 7.32 3.96 -5.98
N VAL A 83 6.24 3.18 -5.96
CA VAL A 83 4.88 3.66 -6.29
C VAL A 83 4.03 3.52 -5.04
N LEU A 84 3.54 4.65 -4.52
CA LEU A 84 2.72 4.68 -3.32
C LEU A 84 1.31 5.15 -3.66
N ALA A 85 0.32 4.33 -3.34
CA ALA A 85 -1.09 4.66 -3.45
C ALA A 85 -1.61 5.17 -2.11
N THR A 86 -2.13 6.40 -2.09
CA THR A 86 -2.74 6.99 -0.89
C THR A 86 -3.76 8.05 -1.24
N THR A 87 -4.81 8.16 -0.42
CA THR A 87 -5.79 9.25 -0.40
C THR A 87 -5.52 10.22 0.76
N THR A 88 -4.65 9.79 1.69
CA THR A 88 -4.27 10.53 2.90
C THR A 88 -2.76 10.83 2.90
N PRO A 89 -2.25 11.59 1.91
CA PRO A 89 -0.83 11.93 1.87
C PRO A 89 -0.44 12.74 3.11
N ASN A 90 0.84 12.69 3.46
CA ASN A 90 1.35 13.48 4.57
C ASN A 90 1.12 14.99 4.35
N ASP A 91 1.44 15.43 3.16
CA ASP A 91 1.40 16.83 2.71
C ASP A 91 1.06 16.87 1.21
N THR A 92 0.71 18.03 0.69
CA THR A 92 0.52 18.23 -0.76
C THR A 92 1.85 18.05 -1.52
N PHE A 93 2.94 18.46 -0.91
CA PHE A 93 4.32 18.26 -1.39
C PHE A 93 5.31 18.32 -0.20
N PRO A 94 6.43 17.60 -0.23
CA PRO A 94 6.77 16.57 -1.23
C PRO A 94 5.76 15.41 -1.21
N SER A 95 5.80 14.56 -2.26
CA SER A 95 4.98 13.35 -2.29
C SER A 95 5.31 12.44 -1.10
N THR A 96 4.32 11.69 -0.61
CA THR A 96 4.52 10.73 0.48
C THR A 96 5.54 9.67 0.09
N ALA A 97 5.55 9.22 -1.17
CA ALA A 97 6.55 8.30 -1.69
C ALA A 97 7.98 8.83 -1.59
N SER A 98 8.19 10.15 -1.81
CA SER A 98 9.53 10.76 -1.64
C SER A 98 9.97 10.80 -0.18
N VAL A 99 9.05 10.98 0.75
CA VAL A 99 9.33 10.88 2.20
C VAL A 99 9.72 9.44 2.54
N VAL A 100 8.94 8.46 2.07
CA VAL A 100 9.23 7.03 2.26
C VAL A 100 10.59 6.65 1.66
N GLN A 101 10.90 7.11 0.45
CA GLN A 101 12.21 6.91 -0.20
C GLN A 101 13.35 7.36 0.69
N LYS A 102 13.27 8.58 1.22
CA LYS A 102 14.26 9.17 2.12
C LYS A 102 14.40 8.35 3.40
N ASP A 103 13.28 8.00 4.05
CA ASP A 103 13.28 7.35 5.37
C ASP A 103 13.68 5.87 5.30
N LEU A 104 13.56 5.25 4.13
CA LEU A 104 14.11 3.93 3.83
C LEU A 104 15.59 3.98 3.45
N GLY A 105 16.08 5.12 2.94
CA GLY A 105 17.40 5.24 2.33
C GLY A 105 17.47 4.69 0.89
N ALA A 106 16.33 4.57 0.19
CA ALA A 106 16.27 4.02 -1.17
C ALA A 106 16.64 5.06 -2.23
N PHE A 107 17.86 5.61 -2.14
CA PHE A 107 18.28 6.75 -2.96
C PHE A 107 18.54 6.40 -4.43
N ASN A 108 18.59 5.11 -4.78
CA ASN A 108 18.68 4.66 -6.17
C ASN A 108 17.32 4.68 -6.87
N ALA A 109 16.21 4.70 -6.11
CA ALA A 109 14.87 4.67 -6.65
C ALA A 109 14.39 6.05 -7.11
N PHE A 110 13.49 6.09 -8.09
CA PHE A 110 12.58 7.23 -8.24
C PHE A 110 11.24 6.90 -7.58
N ALA A 111 10.55 7.93 -7.05
CA ALA A 111 9.39 7.74 -6.21
C ALA A 111 8.28 8.74 -6.56
N PHE A 112 7.03 8.26 -6.56
CA PHE A 112 5.85 9.09 -6.78
C PHE A 112 4.60 8.47 -6.15
N ASP A 113 3.63 9.34 -5.84
CA ASP A 113 2.31 8.93 -5.37
C ASP A 113 1.34 8.76 -6.53
N ILE A 114 0.38 7.86 -6.36
CA ILE A 114 -0.82 7.80 -7.18
C ILE A 114 -2.06 7.84 -6.29
N GLN A 115 -3.18 8.30 -6.85
CA GLN A 115 -4.45 8.32 -6.15
C GLN A 115 -5.55 7.73 -7.03
N ALA A 116 -6.17 6.66 -6.55
CA ALA A 116 -7.37 6.07 -7.12
C ALA A 116 -8.23 5.43 -6.02
N VAL A 117 -8.19 6.01 -4.82
CA VAL A 117 -8.95 5.61 -3.63
C VAL A 117 -8.83 4.09 -3.39
N CYS A 118 -9.96 3.37 -3.27
CA CYS A 118 -9.98 1.92 -3.01
C CYS A 118 -9.32 1.08 -4.10
N ALA A 119 -9.25 1.57 -5.34
CA ALA A 119 -8.56 0.93 -6.46
C ALA A 119 -7.05 1.27 -6.51
N GLY A 120 -6.58 2.20 -5.65
CA GLY A 120 -5.25 2.79 -5.71
C GLY A 120 -4.12 1.77 -5.72
N PHE A 121 -4.16 0.78 -4.83
CA PHE A 121 -3.12 -0.25 -4.78
C PHE A 121 -3.07 -1.09 -6.07
N VAL A 122 -4.23 -1.45 -6.64
CA VAL A 122 -4.28 -2.22 -7.89
C VAL A 122 -3.73 -1.39 -9.06
N TYR A 123 -4.01 -0.09 -9.07
CA TYR A 123 -3.45 0.84 -10.07
C TYR A 123 -1.94 0.98 -9.89
N ALA A 124 -1.45 1.13 -8.66
CA ALA A 124 -0.02 1.19 -8.36
C ALA A 124 0.71 -0.08 -8.84
N LEU A 125 0.09 -1.24 -8.63
CA LEU A 125 0.61 -2.52 -9.09
C LEU A 125 0.73 -2.56 -10.61
N GLY A 126 -0.32 -2.19 -11.35
CA GLY A 126 -0.32 -2.17 -12.82
C GLY A 126 0.66 -1.15 -13.41
N VAL A 127 0.80 0.02 -12.78
CA VAL A 127 1.80 1.03 -13.17
C VAL A 127 3.21 0.51 -12.95
N ALA A 128 3.51 -0.06 -11.78
CA ALA A 128 4.82 -0.63 -11.46
C ALA A 128 5.17 -1.79 -12.41
N GLU A 129 4.21 -2.69 -12.67
CA GLU A 129 4.36 -3.77 -13.65
C GLU A 129 4.75 -3.24 -15.04
N SER A 130 4.05 -2.20 -15.51
CA SER A 130 4.31 -1.59 -16.82
C SER A 130 5.69 -0.96 -16.89
N LEU A 131 6.13 -0.26 -15.84
CA LEU A 131 7.45 0.35 -15.74
C LEU A 131 8.56 -0.72 -15.78
N LEU A 132 8.38 -1.81 -15.04
CA LEU A 132 9.33 -2.93 -15.04
C LEU A 132 9.38 -3.64 -16.40
N LYS A 133 8.23 -3.90 -17.03
CA LYS A 133 8.16 -4.53 -18.37
C LYS A 133 8.81 -3.67 -19.46
N THR A 134 8.80 -2.36 -19.30
CA THR A 134 9.45 -1.42 -20.23
C THR A 134 10.92 -1.13 -19.89
N GLY A 135 11.48 -1.80 -18.87
CA GLY A 135 12.90 -1.69 -18.53
C GLY A 135 13.28 -0.41 -17.77
N GLN A 136 12.33 0.25 -17.09
CA GLN A 136 12.61 1.45 -16.29
C GLN A 136 13.31 1.13 -14.95
N GLY A 137 13.36 -0.14 -14.57
CA GLY A 137 14.01 -0.66 -13.38
C GLY A 137 13.91 -2.18 -13.34
N LYS A 138 14.57 -2.79 -12.37
CA LYS A 138 14.52 -4.23 -12.10
C LYS A 138 13.55 -4.55 -10.97
N ARG A 139 13.47 -3.68 -9.95
CA ARG A 139 12.63 -3.89 -8.77
C ARG A 139 11.80 -2.67 -8.44
N ALA A 140 10.52 -2.91 -8.17
CA ALA A 140 9.57 -1.89 -7.74
C ALA A 140 8.99 -2.23 -6.37
N LEU A 141 9.00 -1.26 -5.46
CA LEU A 141 8.29 -1.29 -4.18
C LEU A 141 6.93 -0.62 -4.40
N VAL A 142 5.86 -1.39 -4.26
CA VAL A 142 4.48 -0.92 -4.41
C VAL A 142 3.84 -0.89 -3.03
N ILE A 143 3.29 0.26 -2.64
CA ILE A 143 2.75 0.50 -1.30
C ILE A 143 1.33 1.03 -1.42
N GLY A 144 0.41 0.51 -0.60
CA GLY A 144 -0.86 1.16 -0.29
C GLY A 144 -0.83 1.56 1.18
N ALA A 145 -1.09 2.81 1.51
CA ALA A 145 -1.04 3.31 2.87
C ALA A 145 -2.09 4.37 3.12
N GLU A 146 -2.82 4.24 4.23
CA GLU A 146 -3.87 5.18 4.62
C GLU A 146 -3.84 5.48 6.12
N SER A 147 -4.03 6.75 6.46
CA SER A 147 -4.49 7.22 7.77
C SER A 147 -5.90 7.78 7.62
N PHE A 148 -6.83 6.92 7.20
CA PHE A 148 -8.18 7.30 6.77
C PHE A 148 -9.03 7.82 7.92
N SER A 149 -8.73 7.41 9.15
CA SER A 149 -9.38 7.88 10.39
C SER A 149 -9.36 9.40 10.55
N LYS A 150 -8.38 10.08 9.95
CA LYS A 150 -8.25 11.55 9.96
C LYS A 150 -9.28 12.28 9.07
N LEU A 151 -9.92 11.56 8.15
CA LEU A 151 -10.91 12.09 7.22
C LEU A 151 -12.35 11.79 7.64
N LEU A 152 -12.54 10.87 8.61
CA LEU A 152 -13.87 10.39 8.98
C LEU A 152 -14.65 11.47 9.74
N ASP A 153 -15.94 11.57 9.41
CA ASP A 153 -16.92 12.18 10.27
C ASP A 153 -17.33 11.16 11.34
N TRP A 154 -16.83 11.36 12.57
CA TRP A 154 -17.09 10.45 13.69
C TRP A 154 -18.51 10.54 14.23
N ASP A 155 -19.31 11.54 13.83
CA ASP A 155 -20.73 11.65 14.13
C ASP A 155 -21.59 10.85 13.14
N ASP A 156 -21.05 10.51 11.96
CA ASP A 156 -21.73 9.64 10.99
C ASP A 156 -21.45 8.14 11.27
N ARG A 157 -22.31 7.53 12.10
CA ARG A 157 -22.23 6.11 12.43
C ARG A 157 -22.36 5.16 11.22
N THR A 158 -22.83 5.64 10.07
CA THR A 158 -23.03 4.78 8.88
C THR A 158 -21.73 4.56 8.12
N THR A 159 -20.76 5.43 8.27
CA THR A 159 -19.46 5.39 7.60
C THR A 159 -18.28 5.18 8.53
N CYS A 160 -18.22 5.86 9.69
CA CYS A 160 -17.04 5.82 10.55
C CYS A 160 -16.69 4.41 11.08
N VAL A 161 -17.68 3.50 11.17
CA VAL A 161 -17.48 2.12 11.65
C VAL A 161 -16.78 1.23 10.61
N LEU A 162 -16.67 1.66 9.35
CA LEU A 162 -16.18 0.85 8.23
C LEU A 162 -14.67 0.91 8.03
N PHE A 163 -14.01 1.93 8.59
CA PHE A 163 -12.64 2.27 8.24
C PHE A 163 -11.66 2.11 9.41
N GLY A 164 -10.41 2.01 9.07
CA GLY A 164 -9.25 2.04 9.95
C GLY A 164 -8.01 2.45 9.15
N ASP A 165 -6.86 2.41 9.81
CA ASP A 165 -5.59 2.86 9.27
C ASP A 165 -4.62 1.70 9.13
N GLY A 166 -3.71 1.81 8.17
CA GLY A 166 -2.70 0.78 7.92
C GLY A 166 -1.97 0.96 6.60
N ALA A 167 -0.98 0.12 6.40
CA ALA A 167 -0.24 0.04 5.14
C ALA A 167 0.08 -1.41 4.78
N GLY A 168 0.11 -1.67 3.47
CA GLY A 168 0.61 -2.89 2.87
C GLY A 168 1.62 -2.58 1.78
N ALA A 169 2.63 -3.44 1.61
CA ALA A 169 3.66 -3.27 0.60
C ALA A 169 4.00 -4.60 -0.06
N VAL A 170 4.30 -4.55 -1.35
CA VAL A 170 4.87 -5.67 -2.10
C VAL A 170 6.09 -5.21 -2.88
N ILE A 171 7.01 -6.15 -3.12
CA ILE A 171 8.14 -5.93 -4.02
C ILE A 171 7.92 -6.77 -5.27
N LEU A 172 7.92 -6.09 -6.42
CA LEU A 172 7.90 -6.71 -7.74
C LEU A 172 9.31 -6.76 -8.29
N GLU A 173 9.68 -7.89 -8.91
CA GLU A 173 10.95 -8.06 -9.59
C GLU A 173 10.72 -8.52 -11.04
N ALA A 174 11.37 -7.84 -12.00
CA ALA A 174 11.44 -8.28 -13.38
C ALA A 174 12.46 -9.40 -13.50
N GLY A 175 12.02 -10.57 -13.91
CA GLY A 175 12.82 -11.77 -14.09
C GLY A 175 12.77 -12.34 -15.48
N ALA A 176 13.50 -13.44 -15.70
CA ALA A 176 13.40 -14.18 -16.94
C ALA A 176 11.93 -14.63 -17.17
N PRO A 177 11.48 -14.70 -18.42
CA PRO A 177 10.14 -15.20 -18.72
C PRO A 177 9.92 -16.58 -18.11
N VAL A 178 8.87 -16.73 -17.33
CA VAL A 178 8.46 -17.98 -16.70
C VAL A 178 6.97 -18.16 -16.99
N ASP A 179 6.60 -19.31 -17.51
CA ASP A 179 5.20 -19.62 -17.81
C ASP A 179 4.43 -19.83 -16.48
N ASP A 180 3.23 -19.28 -16.43
CA ASP A 180 2.26 -19.44 -15.32
C ASP A 180 2.72 -18.91 -13.95
N TRP A 181 3.71 -18.01 -13.90
CA TRP A 181 4.18 -17.40 -12.63
C TRP A 181 4.26 -15.88 -12.70
N GLY A 182 3.90 -15.23 -11.58
CA GLY A 182 3.96 -13.78 -11.43
C GLY A 182 2.64 -13.08 -11.76
N VAL A 183 2.72 -11.81 -12.17
CA VAL A 183 1.54 -11.04 -12.62
C VAL A 183 1.19 -11.47 -14.05
N LEU A 184 0.20 -12.36 -14.18
CA LEU A 184 -0.19 -12.93 -15.45
C LEU A 184 -1.10 -12.02 -16.27
N SER A 185 -1.96 -11.26 -15.58
CA SER A 185 -2.85 -10.27 -16.21
C SER A 185 -3.19 -9.17 -15.24
N SER A 186 -3.46 -7.98 -15.78
CA SER A 186 -3.92 -6.81 -15.01
C SER A 186 -5.10 -6.19 -15.72
N VAL A 187 -6.22 -6.01 -15.00
CA VAL A 187 -7.44 -5.38 -15.52
C VAL A 187 -7.83 -4.28 -14.53
N LEU A 188 -7.94 -3.05 -15.02
CA LEU A 188 -8.23 -1.88 -14.21
C LEU A 188 -9.65 -1.39 -14.51
N HIS A 189 -10.43 -1.19 -13.46
CA HIS A 189 -11.77 -0.60 -13.49
C HIS A 189 -11.88 0.47 -12.41
N THR A 190 -12.72 1.48 -12.68
CA THR A 190 -13.06 2.55 -11.72
C THR A 190 -14.53 2.50 -11.41
#